data_8ae03614e46a2d879f4300f22e260f67
#
_entry.id   8ae03614e46a2d879f4300f22e260f67
#
_cell.length_a   1.000
_cell.length_b   1.000
_cell.length_c   1.000
_cell.angle_alpha   90.00
_cell.angle_beta   90.00
_cell.angle_gamma   90.00
#
_symmetry.space_group_name_H-M   'P 1'
#
loop_
_entity.id
_entity.type
_entity.pdbx_description
1 polymer ?
#
loop_
_entity_poly.entity_id
_entity_poly.type
_entity_poly.pdbx_seq_one_letter_code
_entity_poly.pdbx_strand_id
1 'polypeptide(L)'
;LLHDCAKCVPDTVKLEECNRYGIEVTEFEKNSLYLLHAKLGAYYAKELYHIEDASICSAIYWHTTGHAGMTKLEEIVYIADYIEPYRNHAQNLDTIRQLAFTDLEKAIYQVTKDTLAYLKKKGGSIDPATIQTYEYYQKLVEKGEK
;
A
#
# COMPACT_ATOMS: atom_id res chain seq x y z
N LEU A 1 -3.59 -9.88 8.50
CA LEU A 1 -4.94 -9.85 9.07
C LEU A 1 -5.41 -8.44 9.41
N LEU A 2 -4.57 -7.59 10.05
CA LEU A 2 -4.98 -6.27 10.53
C LEU A 2 -4.82 -5.13 9.51
N HIS A 3 -4.24 -5.35 8.33
CA HIS A 3 -3.96 -4.26 7.38
C HIS A 3 -5.20 -3.45 7.00
N ASP A 4 -6.35 -4.08 6.94
CA ASP A 4 -7.64 -3.48 6.58
C ASP A 4 -8.58 -3.23 7.80
N CYS A 5 -8.08 -3.27 9.05
CA CYS A 5 -8.93 -3.15 10.23
C CYS A 5 -9.71 -1.82 10.34
N ALA A 6 -9.22 -0.76 9.69
CA ALA A 6 -9.92 0.54 9.60
C ALA A 6 -10.65 0.77 8.27
N LYS A 7 -10.69 -0.20 7.36
CA LYS A 7 -11.27 -0.03 6.02
C LYS A 7 -12.78 0.26 6.03
N CYS A 8 -13.51 -0.39 6.96
CA CYS A 8 -14.94 -0.20 7.11
C CYS A 8 -15.36 1.08 7.84
N VAL A 9 -14.42 1.83 8.40
CA VAL A 9 -14.69 3.14 9.01
C VAL A 9 -15.11 4.12 7.92
N PRO A 10 -16.19 4.91 8.09
CA PRO A 10 -16.59 5.92 7.10
C PRO A 10 -15.47 6.95 6.88
N ASP A 11 -15.33 7.45 5.64
CA ASP A 11 -14.21 8.34 5.27
C ASP A 11 -14.16 9.63 6.09
N THR A 12 -15.30 10.22 6.41
CA THR A 12 -15.39 11.41 7.28
C THR A 12 -14.90 11.11 8.70
N VAL A 13 -15.24 9.93 9.23
CA VAL A 13 -14.80 9.47 10.56
C VAL A 13 -13.30 9.17 10.56
N LYS A 14 -12.75 8.58 9.47
CA LYS A 14 -11.31 8.38 9.34
C LYS A 14 -10.54 9.70 9.47
N LEU A 15 -11.02 10.75 8.79
CA LEU A 15 -10.39 12.07 8.87
C LEU A 15 -10.47 12.68 10.28
N GLU A 16 -11.64 12.60 10.91
CA GLU A 16 -11.84 13.08 12.27
C GLU A 16 -10.93 12.35 13.27
N GLU A 17 -10.84 11.03 13.16
CA GLU A 17 -9.97 10.23 14.03
C GLU A 17 -8.49 10.46 13.77
N CYS A 18 -8.05 10.58 12.51
CA CYS A 18 -6.68 10.95 12.21
C CYS A 18 -6.32 12.29 12.87
N ASN A 19 -7.17 13.29 12.75
CA ASN A 19 -6.96 14.59 13.40
C ASN A 19 -6.94 14.48 14.92
N ARG A 20 -7.86 13.71 15.50
CA ARG A 20 -7.97 13.48 16.95
C ARG A 20 -6.72 12.80 17.53
N TYR A 21 -6.15 11.86 16.81
CA TYR A 21 -4.99 11.08 17.25
C TYR A 21 -3.65 11.67 16.80
N GLY A 22 -3.66 12.83 16.13
CA GLY A 22 -2.44 13.49 15.67
C GLY A 22 -1.75 12.75 14.52
N ILE A 23 -2.50 11.96 13.75
CA ILE A 23 -1.99 11.26 12.57
C ILE A 23 -1.91 12.27 11.42
N GLU A 24 -0.73 12.41 10.84
CA GLU A 24 -0.52 13.34 9.73
C GLU A 24 -1.34 12.94 8.49
N VAL A 25 -2.11 13.89 7.98
CA VAL A 25 -2.91 13.76 6.76
C VAL A 25 -2.37 14.71 5.70
N THR A 26 -1.88 14.16 4.60
CA THR A 26 -1.35 14.94 3.49
C THR A 26 -2.45 15.65 2.70
N GLU A 27 -2.10 16.68 1.92
CA GLU A 27 -3.08 17.36 1.04
C GLU A 27 -3.69 16.41 0.00
N PHE A 28 -2.92 15.41 -0.46
CA PHE A 28 -3.45 14.38 -1.34
C PHE A 28 -4.52 13.53 -0.64
N GLU A 29 -4.24 13.07 0.58
CA GLU A 29 -5.15 12.23 1.34
C GLU A 29 -6.44 12.95 1.74
N LYS A 30 -6.41 14.27 1.95
CA LYS A 30 -7.64 15.08 2.17
C LYS A 30 -8.61 14.99 0.99
N ASN A 31 -8.10 14.77 -0.22
CA ASN A 31 -8.91 14.56 -1.43
C ASN A 31 -9.12 13.08 -1.76
N SER A 32 -8.57 12.17 -0.97
CA SER A 32 -8.59 10.71 -1.18
C SER A 32 -8.71 9.99 0.16
N LEU A 33 -9.74 10.34 0.94
CA LEU A 33 -9.93 9.91 2.34
C LEU A 33 -9.92 8.39 2.54
N TYR A 34 -10.24 7.63 1.51
CA TYR A 34 -10.19 6.16 1.57
C TYR A 34 -8.77 5.63 1.89
N LEU A 35 -7.71 6.37 1.54
CA LEU A 35 -6.32 5.98 1.84
C LEU A 35 -6.00 6.03 3.34
N LEU A 36 -6.72 6.83 4.09
CA LEU A 36 -6.50 6.98 5.53
C LEU A 36 -6.70 5.70 6.32
N HIS A 37 -7.38 4.68 5.75
CA HIS A 37 -7.56 3.39 6.44
C HIS A 37 -6.22 2.72 6.77
N ALA A 38 -5.18 2.92 5.97
CA ALA A 38 -3.86 2.34 6.23
C ALA A 38 -3.18 2.98 7.44
N LYS A 39 -3.16 4.30 7.51
CA LYS A 39 -2.59 5.06 8.64
C LYS A 39 -3.38 4.84 9.93
N LEU A 40 -4.70 4.96 9.84
CA LEU A 40 -5.60 4.72 10.97
C LEU A 40 -5.54 3.25 11.42
N GLY A 41 -5.45 2.32 10.50
CA GLY A 41 -5.27 0.90 10.79
C GLY A 41 -3.96 0.59 11.52
N ALA A 42 -2.86 1.24 11.16
CA ALA A 42 -1.60 1.14 11.89
C ALA A 42 -1.73 1.67 13.33
N TYR A 43 -2.43 2.79 13.51
CA TYR A 43 -2.74 3.32 14.84
C TYR A 43 -3.60 2.34 15.65
N TYR A 44 -4.67 1.80 15.07
CA TYR A 44 -5.52 0.81 15.73
C TYR A 44 -4.75 -0.46 16.09
N ALA A 45 -3.89 -0.96 15.20
CA ALA A 45 -3.06 -2.12 15.48
C ALA A 45 -2.25 -1.90 16.76
N LYS A 46 -1.63 -0.74 16.91
CA LYS A 46 -0.84 -0.39 18.08
C LYS A 46 -1.69 -0.17 19.34
N GLU A 47 -2.68 0.72 19.27
CA GLU A 47 -3.38 1.21 20.46
C GLU A 47 -4.57 0.34 20.89
N LEU A 48 -5.31 -0.25 19.94
CA LEU A 48 -6.47 -1.08 20.23
C LEU A 48 -6.16 -2.57 20.28
N TYR A 49 -5.27 -3.04 19.40
CA TYR A 49 -4.89 -4.45 19.34
C TYR A 49 -3.56 -4.77 20.03
N HIS A 50 -2.94 -3.75 20.66
CA HIS A 50 -1.71 -3.88 21.46
C HIS A 50 -0.55 -4.55 20.70
N ILE A 51 -0.41 -4.23 19.41
CA ILE A 51 0.71 -4.69 18.60
C ILE A 51 1.92 -3.80 18.88
N GLU A 52 2.87 -4.33 19.63
CA GLU A 52 4.10 -3.59 20.03
C GLU A 52 5.17 -3.61 18.92
N ASP A 53 5.11 -4.56 17.99
CA ASP A 53 6.08 -4.68 16.91
C ASP A 53 5.88 -3.57 15.87
N ALA A 54 6.84 -2.64 15.84
CA ALA A 54 6.83 -1.50 14.93
C ALA A 54 6.87 -1.93 13.45
N SER A 55 7.46 -3.07 13.13
CA SER A 55 7.52 -3.56 11.73
C SER A 55 6.14 -3.98 11.23
N ILE A 56 5.30 -4.56 12.10
CA ILE A 56 3.90 -4.89 11.78
C ILE A 56 3.09 -3.62 11.54
N CYS A 57 3.21 -2.64 12.44
CA CYS A 57 2.51 -1.36 12.29
C CYS A 57 2.95 -0.63 10.99
N SER A 58 4.24 -0.65 10.66
CA SER A 58 4.77 -0.08 9.43
C SER A 58 4.22 -0.79 8.19
N ALA A 59 4.16 -2.12 8.20
CA ALA A 59 3.57 -2.88 7.09
C ALA A 59 2.08 -2.56 6.88
N ILE A 60 1.33 -2.33 7.96
CA ILE A 60 -0.06 -1.87 7.87
C ILE A 60 -0.12 -0.45 7.29
N TYR A 61 0.73 0.45 7.75
CA TYR A 61 0.76 1.85 7.31
C TYR A 61 1.00 1.99 5.80
N TRP A 62 1.91 1.17 5.24
CA TRP A 62 2.35 1.27 3.86
C TRP A 62 1.69 0.30 2.87
N HIS A 63 0.76 -0.56 3.33
CA HIS A 63 0.23 -1.62 2.48
C HIS A 63 -0.52 -1.14 1.22
N THR A 64 -1.00 0.12 1.19
CA THR A 64 -1.79 0.65 0.06
C THR A 64 -0.92 1.35 -0.99
N THR A 65 0.00 2.21 -0.56
CA THR A 65 0.83 3.02 -1.46
C THR A 65 2.23 2.46 -1.66
N GLY A 66 2.71 1.69 -0.69
CA GLY A 66 4.12 1.37 -0.56
C GLY A 66 4.95 2.61 -0.23
N HIS A 67 6.26 2.44 -0.22
CA HIS A 67 7.26 3.49 -0.19
C HIS A 67 8.59 3.00 -0.77
N ALA A 68 9.51 3.90 -1.07
CA ALA A 68 10.86 3.55 -1.52
C ALA A 68 11.61 2.78 -0.42
N GLY A 69 12.16 1.61 -0.75
CA GLY A 69 12.95 0.82 0.19
C GLY A 69 12.13 0.11 1.28
N MET A 70 10.98 -0.42 0.92
CA MET A 70 10.19 -1.26 1.84
C MET A 70 11.02 -2.38 2.46
N THR A 71 10.77 -2.67 3.73
CA THR A 71 11.26 -3.89 4.38
C THR A 71 10.60 -5.13 3.77
N LYS A 72 11.19 -6.30 3.99
CA LYS A 72 10.63 -7.55 3.46
C LYS A 72 9.21 -7.82 3.95
N LEU A 73 8.87 -7.44 5.17
CA LEU A 73 7.51 -7.60 5.70
C LEU A 73 6.52 -6.65 5.01
N GLU A 74 6.91 -5.41 4.78
CA GLU A 74 6.10 -4.43 4.04
C GLU A 74 5.83 -4.89 2.60
N GLU A 75 6.88 -5.37 1.91
CA GLU A 75 6.77 -5.96 0.57
C GLU A 75 5.77 -7.12 0.53
N ILE A 76 5.88 -8.05 1.50
CA ILE A 76 5.00 -9.22 1.58
C ILE A 76 3.55 -8.78 1.81
N VAL A 77 3.30 -7.85 2.74
CA VAL A 77 1.93 -7.39 3.04
C VAL A 77 1.35 -6.64 1.85
N TYR A 78 2.13 -5.77 1.20
CA TYR A 78 1.75 -5.03 0.00
C TYR A 78 1.31 -5.96 -1.14
N ILE A 79 2.11 -6.99 -1.43
CA ILE A 79 1.80 -7.96 -2.49
C ILE A 79 0.66 -8.90 -2.09
N ALA A 80 0.61 -9.36 -0.83
CA ALA A 80 -0.43 -10.27 -0.37
C ALA A 80 -1.84 -9.67 -0.49
N ASP A 81 -2.00 -8.38 -0.18
CA ASP A 81 -3.26 -7.68 -0.41
C ASP A 81 -3.61 -7.62 -1.90
N TYR A 82 -2.62 -7.36 -2.76
CA TYR A 82 -2.87 -7.24 -4.20
C TYR A 82 -3.25 -8.57 -4.85
N ILE A 83 -2.63 -9.70 -4.47
CA ILE A 83 -2.85 -11.02 -5.07
C ILE A 83 -3.93 -11.85 -4.36
N GLU A 84 -4.71 -11.25 -3.47
CA GLU A 84 -5.73 -11.97 -2.70
C GLU A 84 -6.61 -12.84 -3.63
N PRO A 85 -7.08 -14.04 -3.18
CA PRO A 85 -7.66 -15.05 -4.07
C PRO A 85 -8.91 -14.61 -4.83
N TYR A 86 -9.69 -13.69 -4.25
CA TYR A 86 -10.96 -13.22 -4.85
C TYR A 86 -10.79 -12.03 -5.79
N ARG A 87 -9.59 -11.44 -5.86
CA ARG A 87 -9.30 -10.40 -6.84
C ARG A 87 -9.26 -11.00 -8.25
N ASN A 88 -10.08 -10.47 -9.16
CA ASN A 88 -10.22 -11.02 -10.51
C ASN A 88 -10.19 -9.97 -11.63
N HIS A 89 -10.09 -8.67 -11.27
CA HIS A 89 -10.16 -7.57 -12.25
C HIS A 89 -8.84 -6.81 -12.45
N ALA A 90 -7.76 -7.20 -11.77
CA ALA A 90 -6.46 -6.57 -11.96
C ALA A 90 -5.75 -7.13 -13.21
N GLN A 91 -5.05 -6.24 -13.94
CA GLN A 91 -4.21 -6.65 -15.07
C GLN A 91 -3.03 -7.49 -14.58
N ASN A 92 -2.56 -8.41 -15.42
CA ASN A 92 -1.37 -9.23 -15.17
C ASN A 92 -1.39 -10.06 -13.86
N LEU A 93 -2.59 -10.29 -13.28
CA LEU A 93 -2.72 -10.88 -11.96
C LEU A 93 -2.06 -12.26 -11.85
N ASP A 94 -2.19 -13.13 -12.86
CA ASP A 94 -1.57 -14.46 -12.85
C ASP A 94 -0.04 -14.36 -12.89
N THR A 95 0.50 -13.45 -13.68
CA THR A 95 1.94 -13.17 -13.72
C THR A 95 2.44 -12.62 -12.38
N ILE A 96 1.70 -11.69 -11.78
CA ILE A 96 2.04 -11.12 -10.47
C ILE A 96 1.99 -12.19 -9.38
N ARG A 97 1.01 -13.09 -9.40
CA ARG A 97 0.93 -14.23 -8.48
C ARG A 97 2.14 -15.17 -8.58
N GLN A 98 2.63 -15.42 -9.79
CA GLN A 98 3.86 -16.21 -9.98
C GLN A 98 5.09 -15.46 -9.47
N LEU A 99 5.24 -14.19 -9.83
CA LEU A 99 6.35 -13.35 -9.38
C LEU A 99 6.38 -13.19 -7.85
N ALA A 100 5.24 -13.11 -7.18
CA ALA A 100 5.16 -12.98 -5.73
C ALA A 100 5.94 -14.07 -4.97
N PHE A 101 6.11 -15.27 -5.56
CA PHE A 101 6.83 -16.39 -4.98
C PHE A 101 8.23 -16.62 -5.57
N THR A 102 8.59 -15.94 -6.65
CA THR A 102 9.87 -16.15 -7.35
C THR A 102 10.76 -14.91 -7.34
N ASP A 103 10.17 -13.72 -7.47
CA ASP A 103 10.87 -12.43 -7.54
C ASP A 103 9.96 -11.32 -7.04
N LEU A 104 10.01 -11.07 -5.72
CA LEU A 104 9.09 -10.15 -5.05
C LEU A 104 9.28 -8.69 -5.52
N GLU A 105 10.52 -8.29 -5.84
CA GLU A 105 10.81 -6.94 -6.34
C GLU A 105 10.19 -6.72 -7.73
N LYS A 106 10.28 -7.70 -8.62
CA LYS A 106 9.59 -7.66 -9.91
C LYS A 106 8.07 -7.68 -9.76
N ALA A 107 7.54 -8.42 -8.78
CA ALA A 107 6.10 -8.40 -8.49
C ALA A 107 5.64 -6.99 -8.10
N ILE A 108 6.35 -6.32 -7.17
CA ILE A 108 6.02 -4.96 -6.74
C ILE A 108 6.15 -3.97 -7.89
N TYR A 109 7.22 -4.07 -8.68
CA TYR A 109 7.37 -3.24 -9.88
C TYR A 109 6.18 -3.39 -10.84
N GLN A 110 5.75 -4.62 -11.13
CA GLN A 110 4.61 -4.85 -12.02
C GLN A 110 3.30 -4.30 -11.43
N VAL A 111 3.04 -4.53 -10.13
CA VAL A 111 1.86 -3.98 -9.44
C VAL A 111 1.83 -2.46 -9.51
N THR A 112 2.93 -1.80 -9.16
CA THR A 112 3.00 -0.33 -9.18
C THR A 112 2.86 0.24 -10.58
N LYS A 113 3.47 -0.39 -11.59
CA LYS A 113 3.32 -0.04 -13.00
C LYS A 113 1.87 -0.11 -13.47
N ASP A 114 1.19 -1.21 -13.17
CA ASP A 114 -0.21 -1.42 -13.58
C ASP A 114 -1.14 -0.45 -12.82
N THR A 115 -0.88 -0.21 -11.54
CA THR A 115 -1.61 0.77 -10.72
C THR A 115 -1.47 2.17 -11.29
N LEU A 116 -0.26 2.62 -11.63
CA LEU A 116 -0.04 3.94 -12.24
C LEU A 116 -0.73 4.06 -13.58
N ALA A 117 -0.67 3.03 -14.43
CA ALA A 117 -1.36 3.02 -15.72
C ALA A 117 -2.88 3.14 -15.55
N TYR A 118 -3.46 2.40 -14.60
CA TYR A 118 -4.88 2.45 -14.28
C TYR A 118 -5.30 3.84 -13.76
N LEU A 119 -4.55 4.40 -12.80
CA LEU A 119 -4.85 5.71 -12.22
C LEU A 119 -4.74 6.84 -13.25
N LYS A 120 -3.72 6.81 -14.11
CA LYS A 120 -3.58 7.76 -15.24
C LYS A 120 -4.77 7.68 -16.20
N LYS A 121 -5.23 6.47 -16.53
CA LYS A 121 -6.40 6.28 -17.39
C LYS A 121 -7.69 6.82 -16.78
N LYS A 122 -7.80 6.74 -15.45
CA LYS A 122 -8.94 7.31 -14.69
C LYS A 122 -8.94 8.84 -14.65
N GLY A 123 -7.82 9.50 -14.97
CA GLY A 123 -7.70 10.97 -14.98
C GLY A 123 -7.62 11.60 -13.60
N GLY A 124 -7.34 10.81 -12.54
CA GLY A 124 -7.15 11.31 -11.18
C GLY A 124 -5.71 11.71 -10.87
N SER A 125 -5.51 12.46 -9.81
CA SER A 125 -4.20 12.66 -9.20
C SER A 125 -3.69 11.36 -8.59
N ILE A 126 -2.37 11.20 -8.50
CA ILE A 126 -1.72 9.98 -7.99
C ILE A 126 -0.94 10.35 -6.74
N ASP A 127 -1.04 9.52 -5.70
CA ASP A 127 -0.28 9.70 -4.47
C ASP A 127 1.22 9.70 -4.75
N PRO A 128 1.98 10.72 -4.29
CA PRO A 128 3.43 10.77 -4.49
C PRO A 128 4.17 9.54 -3.97
N ALA A 129 3.71 8.91 -2.89
CA ALA A 129 4.32 7.69 -2.37
C ALA A 129 4.22 6.53 -3.36
N THR A 130 3.08 6.38 -4.05
CA THR A 130 2.90 5.36 -5.11
C THR A 130 3.89 5.59 -6.28
N ILE A 131 4.11 6.85 -6.67
CA ILE A 131 5.08 7.18 -7.72
C ILE A 131 6.50 6.83 -7.26
N GLN A 132 6.88 7.21 -6.05
CA GLN A 132 8.20 6.93 -5.47
C GLN A 132 8.44 5.42 -5.33
N THR A 133 7.42 4.66 -4.95
CA THR A 133 7.48 3.19 -4.90
C THR A 133 7.80 2.62 -6.28
N TYR A 134 7.06 3.03 -7.30
CA TYR A 134 7.31 2.60 -8.68
C TYR A 134 8.74 2.91 -9.14
N GLU A 135 9.20 4.16 -8.97
CA GLU A 135 10.53 4.58 -9.38
C GLU A 135 11.67 3.83 -8.68
N TYR A 136 11.46 3.51 -7.40
CA TYR A 136 12.43 2.74 -6.62
C TYR A 136 12.54 1.30 -7.16
N TYR A 137 11.42 0.58 -7.29
CA TYR A 137 11.42 -0.81 -7.75
C TYR A 137 11.75 -0.95 -9.22
N GLN A 138 11.44 0.02 -10.06
CA GLN A 138 11.93 0.08 -11.44
C GLN A 138 13.47 0.05 -11.50
N LYS A 139 14.12 0.91 -10.70
CA LYS A 139 15.59 0.96 -10.65
C LYS A 139 16.23 -0.33 -10.13
N LEU A 140 15.57 -1.03 -9.19
CA LEU A 140 16.07 -2.31 -8.69
C LEU A 140 16.02 -3.39 -9.76
N VAL A 141 14.89 -3.52 -10.45
CA VAL A 141 14.71 -4.50 -11.53
C VAL A 141 15.69 -4.24 -12.68
N GLU A 142 15.83 -2.98 -13.13
CA GLU A 142 16.77 -2.61 -14.20
C GLU A 142 18.23 -2.87 -13.83
N LYS A 143 18.61 -2.82 -12.56
CA LYS A 143 19.97 -3.17 -12.08
C LYS A 143 20.17 -4.67 -11.99
N GLY A 144 19.14 -5.43 -11.67
CA GLY A 144 19.21 -6.89 -11.55
C GLY A 144 19.27 -7.62 -12.90
N GLU A 145 18.89 -6.94 -14.01
CA GLU A 145 18.96 -7.48 -15.38
C GLU A 145 20.33 -7.28 -16.05
N LYS A 146 21.31 -6.69 -15.37
CA LYS A 146 22.72 -6.53 -15.84
C LYS A 146 23.60 -7.59 -15.23
#